data_34eecf5f73ce2e3e3d6b36837c19524e
#
_entry.id   34eecf5f73ce2e3e3d6b36837c19524e
#
_cell.length_a   1.000
_cell.length_b   1.000
_cell.length_c   1.000
_cell.angle_alpha   90.00
_cell.angle_beta   90.00
_cell.angle_gamma   90.00
#
_symmetry.space_group_name_H-M   'P 1'
#
loop_
_entity.id
_entity.type
_entity.pdbx_description
1 polymer ?
#
loop_
_entity_poly.entity_id
_entity_poly.type
_entity_poly.pdbx_seq_one_letter_code
_entity_poly.pdbx_strand_id
1 'polypeptide(L)' 'MDRIILDKEQSKRVKEKFHLRQQTLSKYLNFNRNSKKAVEVRMYAMRFCNGKLLSDKA' A
#
# COMPACT_ATOMS: atom_id res chain seq x y z
N MET A 1 6.21 -7.77 -11.26
CA MET A 1 5.01 -7.38 -10.53
C MET A 1 5.20 -6.00 -9.91
N ASP A 2 4.16 -5.18 -10.02
CA ASP A 2 4.20 -3.86 -9.40
C ASP A 2 3.91 -3.98 -7.91
N ARG A 3 4.55 -3.15 -7.12
CA ARG A 3 4.25 -3.05 -5.70
C ARG A 3 4.63 -1.68 -5.18
N ILE A 4 3.99 -1.30 -4.07
CA ILE A 4 4.27 -0.04 -3.40
C ILE A 4 5.06 -0.34 -2.14
N ILE A 5 6.16 0.38 -1.94
CA ILE A 5 7.02 0.21 -0.77
C ILE A 5 6.83 1.38 0.17
N LEU A 6 6.63 1.06 1.44
CA LEU A 6 6.48 2.03 2.52
C LEU A 6 7.46 1.71 3.64
N ASP A 7 7.90 2.75 4.36
CA ASP A 7 8.65 2.58 5.58
C ASP A 7 7.76 1.95 6.66
N LYS A 8 8.39 1.40 7.70
CA LYS A 8 7.65 0.79 8.81
C LYS A 8 6.66 1.77 9.44
N GLU A 9 7.10 2.99 9.70
CA GLU A 9 6.25 4.01 10.31
C GLU A 9 5.07 4.34 9.42
N GLN A 10 5.30 4.49 8.13
CA GLN A 10 4.24 4.81 7.18
C GLN A 10 3.28 3.64 7.03
N SER A 11 3.81 2.43 6.98
CA SER A 11 2.96 1.23 6.93
C SER A 11 2.05 1.17 8.16
N LYS A 12 2.59 1.47 9.33
CA LYS A 12 1.81 1.49 10.56
C LYS A 12 0.69 2.53 10.49
N ARG A 13 1.00 3.72 9.98
CA ARG A 13 -0.01 4.77 9.83
C ARG A 13 -1.15 4.34 8.93
N VAL A 14 -0.82 3.74 7.79
CA VAL A 14 -1.84 3.26 6.86
C VAL A 14 -2.70 2.18 7.50
N LYS A 15 -2.08 1.24 8.19
CA LYS A 15 -2.81 0.18 8.88
C LYS A 15 -3.77 0.75 9.91
N GLU A 16 -3.33 1.71 10.69
CA GLU A 16 -4.17 2.34 11.72
C GLU A 16 -5.30 3.14 11.10
N LYS A 17 -5.01 3.89 10.04
CA LYS A 17 -6.03 4.73 9.40
C LYS A 17 -7.15 3.90 8.79
N PHE A 18 -6.82 2.79 8.17
CA PHE A 18 -7.80 1.94 7.48
C PHE A 18 -8.17 0.71 8.28
N HIS A 19 -7.65 0.56 9.49
CA HIS A 19 -7.91 -0.60 10.35
C HIS A 19 -7.56 -1.91 9.65
N LEU A 20 -6.37 -1.95 9.06
CA LEU A 20 -5.90 -3.10 8.30
C LEU A 20 -4.89 -3.91 9.10
N ARG A 21 -4.83 -5.20 8.79
CA ARG A 21 -3.79 -6.07 9.31
C ARG A 21 -2.58 -6.02 8.38
N GLN A 22 -1.41 -6.43 8.89
CA GLN A 22 -0.19 -6.44 8.10
C GLN A 22 -0.35 -7.24 6.81
N GLN A 23 -0.98 -8.40 6.88
CA GLN A 23 -1.19 -9.24 5.70
C GLN A 23 -2.09 -8.56 4.67
N THR A 24 -3.15 -7.94 5.14
CA THR A 24 -4.08 -7.25 4.25
C THR A 24 -3.41 -6.06 3.57
N LEU A 25 -2.67 -5.27 4.34
CA LEU A 25 -1.93 -4.14 3.78
C LEU A 25 -0.94 -4.61 2.71
N SER A 26 -0.18 -5.66 3.02
CA SER A 26 0.78 -6.21 2.07
C SER A 26 0.11 -6.63 0.76
N LYS A 27 -1.04 -7.28 0.85
CA LYS A 27 -1.79 -7.67 -0.35
C LYS A 27 -2.21 -6.47 -1.17
N TYR A 28 -2.66 -5.41 -0.52
CA TYR A 28 -3.05 -4.19 -1.22
C TYR A 28 -1.87 -3.52 -1.90
N LEU A 29 -0.75 -3.41 -1.21
CA LEU A 29 0.45 -2.77 -1.75
C LEU A 29 1.10 -3.58 -2.86
N ASN A 30 0.94 -4.90 -2.84
CA ASN A 30 1.49 -5.78 -3.88
C ASN A 30 0.53 -5.98 -5.05
N PHE A 31 -0.59 -5.27 -5.07
CA PHE A 31 -1.60 -5.37 -6.13
C PHE A 31 -2.24 -6.77 -6.24
N ASN A 32 -2.21 -7.54 -5.16
CA ASN A 32 -2.88 -8.84 -5.14
C ASN A 32 -4.39 -8.70 -5.05
N ARG A 33 -4.87 -7.55 -4.60
CA ARG A 33 -6.29 -7.25 -4.58
C ARG A 33 -6.54 -5.91 -5.26
N ASN A 34 -7.59 -5.85 -6.04
CA ASN A 34 -7.97 -4.65 -6.79
C ASN A 34 -9.35 -4.14 -6.40
N SER A 35 -9.73 -4.31 -5.15
CA SER A 35 -10.98 -3.77 -4.67
C SER A 35 -10.91 -2.24 -4.55
N LYS A 36 -12.07 -1.61 -4.43
CA LYS A 36 -12.14 -0.17 -4.26
C LYS A 36 -11.32 0.30 -3.06
N LYS A 37 -11.41 -0.44 -1.96
CA LYS A 37 -10.63 -0.11 -0.76
C LYS A 37 -9.13 -0.24 -1.01
N ALA A 38 -8.71 -1.25 -1.76
CA ALA A 38 -7.31 -1.41 -2.12
C ALA A 38 -6.78 -0.21 -2.90
N VAL A 39 -7.57 0.30 -3.83
CA VAL A 39 -7.20 1.49 -4.59
C VAL A 39 -7.07 2.70 -3.66
N GLU A 40 -8.00 2.89 -2.74
CA GLU A 40 -7.93 3.99 -1.78
C GLU A 40 -6.68 3.90 -0.92
N VAL A 41 -6.37 2.72 -0.42
CA VAL A 41 -5.18 2.51 0.42
C VAL A 41 -3.92 2.83 -0.37
N ARG A 42 -3.83 2.36 -1.61
CA ARG A 42 -2.66 2.63 -2.44
C ARG A 42 -2.50 4.11 -2.74
N MET A 43 -3.59 4.80 -3.06
CA MET A 43 -3.54 6.24 -3.32
C MET A 43 -3.10 7.00 -2.08
N TYR A 44 -3.63 6.64 -0.93
CA TYR A 44 -3.22 7.27 0.32
C TYR A 44 -1.73 7.05 0.58
N ALA A 45 -1.26 5.81 0.40
CA ALA A 45 0.14 5.49 0.63
C ALA A 45 1.06 6.31 -0.29
N MET A 46 0.70 6.46 -1.54
CA MET A 46 1.54 7.20 -2.48
C MET A 46 1.49 8.70 -2.25
N ARG A 47 0.34 9.25 -1.88
CA ARG A 47 0.18 10.69 -1.72
C ARG A 47 0.66 11.20 -0.37
N PHE A 48 0.34 10.48 0.70
CA PHE A 48 0.56 10.99 2.06
C PHE A 48 1.70 10.30 2.79
N CYS A 49 2.08 9.13 2.33
CA CYS A 49 3.13 8.34 2.98
C CYS A 49 4.38 8.17 2.12
N ASN A 50 4.49 8.93 1.04
CA ASN A 50 5.64 8.89 0.13
C ASN A 50 5.98 7.48 -0.34
N GLY A 51 4.96 6.65 -0.56
CA GLY A 51 5.15 5.31 -1.07
C GLY A 51 5.83 5.34 -2.43
N LYS A 52 6.75 4.42 -2.65
CA LYS A 52 7.40 4.27 -3.95
C LYS A 52 6.80 3.10 -4.70
N LEU A 53 6.41 3.36 -5.94
CA LEU A 53 5.93 2.29 -6.80
C LEU A 53 7.13 1.60 -7.43
N LEU A 54 7.27 0.31 -7.17
CA LEU A 54 8.26 -0.52 -7.83
C LEU A 54 7.58 -1.31 -8.94
N SER A 55 8.16 -1.25 -10.12
CA SER A 55 7.66 -2.00 -11.26
C SER A 55 8.76 -2.90 -11.79
N ASP A 56 8.39 -4.14 -12.16
CA ASP A 56 9.33 -5.07 -12.76
C ASP A 56 9.62 -4.73 -14.22
N LYS A 57 8.90 -3.80 -14.79
CA LYS A 57 9.17 -3.34 -16.13
C LYS A 57 10.25 -2.27 -16.11
N ALA A 58 11.33 -2.61 -16.72
CA ALA A 58 12.42 -1.66 -16.88
C ALA A 58 12.02 -0.54 -17.83
#